data_600458416a70852867dbf3666f03af0a
#
_entry.id   600458416a70852867dbf3666f03af0a
#
_cell.length_a   1.000
_cell.length_b   1.000
_cell.length_c   1.000
_cell.angle_alpha   90.00
_cell.angle_beta   90.00
_cell.angle_gamma   90.00
#
_symmetry.space_group_name_H-M   'P 1'
#
loop_
_entity.id
_entity.type
_entity.pdbx_description
1 polymer ?
#
loop_
_entity_poly.entity_id
_entity_poly.type
_entity_poly.pdbx_seq_one_letter_code
_entity_poly.pdbx_strand_id
1 'polypeptide(L)'
;MDSKGPVYTLNNECQDCYKCVRRCPVKAIRIQDGHACVLPDRCIACGRCVAPCPSHAKRVRSDTERVRQALSSGKRIYVSLAPSWRASFSCDSRQMVATLLKTGFAGVSETALGAQEV
;
A
#
# COMPACT_ATOMS: atom_id res chain seq x y z
N MET A 1 6.55 4.70 15.63
CA MET A 1 5.51 4.45 14.62
C MET A 1 5.61 5.58 13.61
N ASP A 2 5.95 5.27 12.36
CA ASP A 2 5.99 6.29 11.31
C ASP A 2 4.59 6.86 11.11
N SER A 3 4.44 8.15 11.39
CA SER A 3 3.19 8.89 11.25
C SER A 3 2.76 9.14 9.78
N LYS A 4 3.50 8.56 8.84
CA LYS A 4 3.20 8.65 7.41
C LYS A 4 2.05 7.71 7.06
N GLY A 5 0.97 8.26 6.52
CA GLY A 5 -0.12 7.47 5.97
C GLY A 5 0.33 6.53 4.84
N PRO A 6 -0.59 5.70 4.29
CA PRO A 6 -0.25 4.71 3.26
C PRO A 6 0.30 5.35 1.97
N VAL A 7 -0.08 6.58 1.68
CA VAL A 7 0.48 7.43 0.62
C VAL A 7 0.90 8.76 1.23
N TYR A 8 2.08 9.24 0.88
CA TYR A 8 2.63 10.50 1.39
C TYR A 8 3.34 11.31 0.30
N THR A 9 3.72 12.54 0.62
CA THR A 9 4.46 13.44 -0.28
C THR A 9 5.87 13.67 0.27
N LEU A 10 6.86 13.67 -0.61
CA LEU A 10 8.18 14.24 -0.34
C LEU A 10 8.11 15.74 -0.66
N ASN A 11 8.07 16.59 0.36
CA ASN A 11 7.84 18.03 0.20
C ASN A 11 8.89 18.72 -0.67
N ASN A 12 10.15 18.33 -0.48
CA ASN A 12 11.28 18.86 -1.25
C ASN A 12 11.27 18.48 -2.76
N GLU A 13 10.49 17.48 -3.14
CA GLU A 13 10.34 17.06 -4.54
C GLU A 13 9.04 17.54 -5.17
N CYS A 14 8.11 18.06 -4.38
CA CYS A 14 6.81 18.54 -4.84
C CYS A 14 6.96 19.84 -5.62
N GLN A 15 6.44 19.87 -6.86
CA GLN A 15 6.47 21.04 -7.75
C GLN A 15 5.13 21.78 -7.80
N ASP A 16 4.24 21.54 -6.87
CA ASP A 16 2.92 22.19 -6.76
C ASP A 16 2.10 22.22 -8.07
N CYS A 17 2.16 21.15 -8.84
CA CYS A 17 1.50 21.04 -10.15
C CYS A 17 0.01 20.64 -10.10
N TYR A 18 -0.55 20.39 -8.93
CA TYR A 18 -1.96 20.03 -8.67
C TYR A 18 -2.47 18.76 -9.37
N LYS A 19 -1.65 17.99 -10.09
CA LYS A 19 -2.11 16.78 -10.78
C LYS A 19 -2.70 15.73 -9.83
N CYS A 20 -2.04 15.51 -8.69
CA CYS A 20 -2.52 14.59 -7.65
C CYS A 20 -3.84 15.04 -7.02
N VAL A 21 -4.01 16.35 -6.79
CA VAL A 21 -5.23 16.95 -6.24
C VAL A 21 -6.42 16.68 -7.17
N ARG A 22 -6.24 16.93 -8.48
CA ARG A 22 -7.29 16.67 -9.49
C ARG A 22 -7.64 15.19 -9.64
N ARG A 23 -6.68 14.30 -9.45
CA ARG A 23 -6.86 12.84 -9.62
C ARG A 23 -7.42 12.13 -8.38
N CYS A 24 -7.44 12.79 -7.22
CA CYS A 24 -7.93 12.16 -6.00
C CYS A 24 -9.47 12.03 -6.01
N PRO A 25 -10.02 10.81 -6.03
CA PRO A 25 -11.47 10.62 -6.13
C PRO A 25 -12.21 11.03 -4.85
N VAL A 26 -11.54 10.98 -3.70
CA VAL A 26 -12.11 11.30 -2.39
C VAL A 26 -11.66 12.66 -1.86
N LYS A 27 -10.96 13.46 -2.68
CA LYS A 27 -10.47 14.80 -2.30
C LYS A 27 -9.63 14.80 -1.01
N ALA A 28 -8.83 13.76 -0.82
CA ALA A 28 -7.95 13.59 0.33
C ALA A 28 -6.59 14.28 0.19
N ILE A 29 -6.43 15.21 -0.78
CA ILE A 29 -5.19 15.93 -0.99
C ILE A 29 -5.51 17.43 -0.99
N ARG A 30 -4.79 18.17 -0.14
CA ARG A 30 -4.83 19.64 -0.09
C ARG A 30 -3.44 20.21 -0.33
N ILE A 31 -3.37 21.47 -0.72
CA ILE A 31 -2.12 22.22 -0.78
C ILE A 31 -1.92 22.91 0.56
N GLN A 32 -0.75 22.77 1.12
CA GLN A 32 -0.32 23.43 2.34
C GLN A 32 1.16 23.80 2.18
N ASP A 33 1.50 25.07 2.45
CA ASP A 33 2.86 25.59 2.35
C ASP A 33 3.55 25.30 0.99
N GLY A 34 2.77 25.38 -0.12
CA GLY A 34 3.26 25.11 -1.48
C GLY A 34 3.46 23.62 -1.80
N HIS A 35 2.95 22.71 -0.97
CA HIS A 35 3.10 21.27 -1.17
C HIS A 35 1.77 20.53 -1.06
N ALA A 36 1.63 19.45 -1.84
CA ALA A 36 0.45 18.61 -1.82
C ALA A 36 0.46 17.64 -0.63
N CYS A 37 -0.26 17.94 0.43
CA CYS A 37 -0.41 17.12 1.63
C CYS A 37 -1.55 16.11 1.50
N VAL A 38 -1.30 14.86 1.84
CA VAL A 38 -2.33 13.81 1.93
C VAL A 38 -2.98 13.86 3.30
N LEU A 39 -4.31 13.84 3.33
CA LEU A 39 -5.12 13.76 4.56
C LEU A 39 -5.36 12.28 4.89
N PRO A 40 -4.72 11.72 5.92
CA PRO A 40 -4.81 10.28 6.23
C PRO A 40 -6.23 9.81 6.49
N ASP A 41 -7.03 10.62 7.18
CA ASP A 41 -8.42 10.28 7.57
C ASP A 41 -9.38 10.20 6.39
N ARG A 42 -9.00 10.76 5.23
CA ARG A 42 -9.79 10.72 3.99
C ARG A 42 -9.19 9.82 2.92
N CYS A 43 -7.93 9.46 3.05
CA CYS A 43 -7.20 8.69 2.04
C CYS A 43 -7.64 7.22 2.06
N ILE A 44 -8.17 6.74 0.95
CA ILE A 44 -8.56 5.33 0.76
C ILE A 44 -7.41 4.48 0.18
N ALA A 45 -6.19 4.97 0.17
CA ALA A 45 -5.00 4.27 -0.30
C ALA A 45 -5.06 3.75 -1.76
N CYS A 46 -5.88 4.35 -2.63
CA CYS A 46 -6.09 3.87 -3.99
C CYS A 46 -4.91 4.09 -4.96
N GLY A 47 -3.90 4.88 -4.59
CA GLY A 47 -2.68 5.13 -5.36
C GLY A 47 -2.82 6.01 -6.61
N ARG A 48 -4.03 6.48 -6.98
CA ARG A 48 -4.27 7.27 -8.20
C ARG A 48 -3.48 8.58 -8.30
N CYS A 49 -2.96 9.07 -7.19
CA CYS A 49 -2.13 10.28 -7.15
C CYS A 49 -0.65 10.03 -7.42
N VAL A 50 -0.19 8.78 -7.38
CA VAL A 50 1.23 8.41 -7.52
C VAL A 50 1.66 8.47 -8.99
N ALA A 51 0.96 7.79 -9.87
CA ALA A 51 1.32 7.69 -11.29
C ALA A 51 1.40 9.05 -12.03
N PRO A 52 0.47 10.03 -11.83
CA PRO A 52 0.52 11.31 -12.54
C PRO A 52 1.54 12.31 -11.99
N CYS A 53 2.25 11.99 -10.89
CA CYS A 53 3.20 12.90 -10.28
C CYS A 53 4.50 12.99 -11.11
N PRO A 54 4.80 14.10 -11.80
CA PRO A 54 5.93 14.19 -12.72
C PRO A 54 7.28 14.18 -11.99
N SER A 55 7.34 14.70 -10.77
CA SER A 55 8.54 14.71 -9.93
C SER A 55 8.65 13.48 -9.02
N HIS A 56 7.72 12.51 -9.16
CA HIS A 56 7.66 11.34 -8.28
C HIS A 56 7.64 11.65 -6.77
N ALA A 57 7.19 12.85 -6.41
CA ALA A 57 7.08 13.28 -5.01
C ALA A 57 6.02 12.48 -4.22
N LYS A 58 5.02 11.88 -4.90
CA LYS A 58 4.05 10.98 -4.27
C LYS A 58 4.64 9.59 -4.13
N ARG A 59 4.67 9.09 -2.89
CA ARG A 59 5.22 7.78 -2.53
C ARG A 59 4.19 6.92 -1.82
N VAL A 60 4.32 5.62 -2.01
CA VAL A 60 3.60 4.61 -1.24
C VAL A 60 4.51 4.12 -0.13
N ARG A 61 3.97 4.01 1.10
CA ARG A 61 4.71 3.44 2.21
C ARG A 61 4.97 1.95 1.96
N SER A 62 6.21 1.52 2.08
CA SER A 62 6.57 0.10 2.05
C SER A 62 6.68 -0.42 3.48
N ASP A 63 5.95 -1.48 3.79
CA ASP A 63 6.04 -2.19 5.07
C ASP A 63 6.88 -3.48 4.96
N THR A 64 7.55 -3.70 3.82
CA THR A 64 8.34 -4.92 3.54
C THR A 64 9.39 -5.19 4.61
N GLU A 65 10.12 -4.15 5.03
CA GLU A 65 11.17 -4.30 6.04
C GLU A 65 10.57 -4.69 7.41
N ARG A 66 9.44 -4.13 7.79
CA ARG A 66 8.72 -4.50 9.02
C ARG A 66 8.30 -5.96 9.01
N VAL A 67 7.80 -6.44 7.88
CA VAL A 67 7.43 -7.87 7.72
C VAL A 67 8.67 -8.76 7.80
N ARG A 68 9.76 -8.37 7.14
CA ARG A 68 11.04 -9.11 7.17
C ARG A 68 11.58 -9.24 8.60
N GLN A 69 11.62 -8.13 9.35
CA GLN A 69 12.05 -8.13 10.75
C GLN A 69 11.13 -8.97 11.63
N ALA A 70 9.82 -8.92 11.41
CA ALA A 70 8.86 -9.72 12.15
C ALA A 70 9.04 -11.22 11.89
N LEU A 71 9.29 -11.63 10.64
CA LEU A 71 9.62 -13.02 10.28
C LEU A 71 10.92 -13.48 10.95
N SER A 72 11.96 -12.63 10.94
CA SER A 72 13.25 -12.93 11.57
C SER A 72 13.17 -13.04 13.10
N SER A 73 12.19 -12.38 13.73
CA SER A 73 12.01 -12.41 15.19
C SER A 73 11.32 -13.68 15.72
N GLY A 74 11.05 -14.66 14.87
CA GLY A 74 10.39 -15.93 15.22
C GLY A 74 8.88 -15.81 15.52
N LYS A 75 8.27 -14.66 15.23
CA LYS A 75 6.81 -14.47 15.38
C LYS A 75 6.05 -15.26 14.32
N ARG A 76 4.92 -15.83 14.71
CA ARG A 76 3.99 -16.44 13.75
C ARG A 76 3.20 -15.35 13.04
N ILE A 77 3.41 -15.22 11.73
CA ILE A 77 2.76 -14.22 10.89
C ILE A 77 1.90 -14.94 9.86
N TYR A 78 0.69 -14.49 9.72
CA TYR A 78 -0.28 -15.00 8.76
C TYR A 78 -0.53 -13.98 7.65
N VAL A 79 -0.78 -14.47 6.44
CA VAL A 79 -1.09 -13.63 5.28
C VAL A 79 -2.58 -13.72 4.98
N SER A 80 -3.24 -12.56 4.89
CA SER A 80 -4.56 -12.43 4.28
C SER A 80 -4.38 -11.97 2.84
N LEU A 81 -4.58 -12.88 1.89
CA LEU A 81 -4.29 -12.66 0.48
C LEU A 81 -5.53 -12.12 -0.24
N ALA A 82 -5.44 -10.88 -0.73
CA ALA A 82 -6.53 -10.27 -1.49
C ALA A 82 -6.63 -10.88 -2.89
N PRO A 83 -7.84 -11.09 -3.47
CA PRO A 83 -8.03 -11.69 -4.81
C PRO A 83 -7.28 -10.97 -5.92
N SER A 84 -7.00 -9.67 -5.76
CA SER A 84 -6.27 -8.83 -6.70
C SER A 84 -4.81 -9.26 -6.94
N TRP A 85 -4.24 -10.15 -6.13
CA TRP A 85 -2.88 -10.66 -6.35
C TRP A 85 -2.71 -11.28 -7.75
N ARG A 86 -3.78 -11.86 -8.31
CA ARG A 86 -3.77 -12.47 -9.64
C ARG A 86 -3.52 -11.50 -10.78
N ALA A 87 -3.79 -10.20 -10.56
CA ALA A 87 -3.49 -9.16 -11.53
C ALA A 87 -1.99 -8.79 -11.58
N SER A 88 -1.23 -9.14 -10.53
CA SER A 88 0.19 -8.77 -10.40
C SER A 88 1.15 -9.94 -10.56
N PHE A 89 0.68 -11.18 -10.46
CA PHE A 89 1.51 -12.39 -10.49
C PHE A 89 0.97 -13.42 -11.47
N SER A 90 1.84 -14.00 -12.28
CA SER A 90 1.51 -15.00 -13.31
C SER A 90 1.60 -16.45 -12.81
N CYS A 91 1.44 -16.67 -11.50
CA CYS A 91 1.49 -18.02 -10.89
C CYS A 91 0.09 -18.51 -10.50
N ASP A 92 -0.04 -19.83 -10.32
CA ASP A 92 -1.27 -20.40 -9.79
C ASP A 92 -1.38 -20.25 -8.26
N SER A 93 -2.57 -20.56 -7.71
CA SER A 93 -2.83 -20.40 -6.26
C SER A 93 -1.95 -21.29 -5.40
N ARG A 94 -1.62 -22.50 -5.87
CA ARG A 94 -0.75 -23.44 -5.15
C ARG A 94 0.68 -22.93 -5.07
N GLN A 95 1.19 -22.40 -6.19
CA GLN A 95 2.52 -21.80 -6.25
C GLN A 95 2.61 -20.56 -5.37
N MET A 96 1.59 -19.69 -5.35
CA MET A 96 1.54 -18.51 -4.49
C MET A 96 1.58 -18.91 -3.01
N VAL A 97 0.71 -19.81 -2.59
CA VAL A 97 0.67 -20.29 -1.19
C VAL A 97 1.99 -20.96 -0.81
N ALA A 98 2.53 -21.85 -1.65
CA ALA A 98 3.79 -22.52 -1.38
C ALA A 98 4.95 -21.53 -1.25
N THR A 99 4.99 -20.48 -2.07
CA THR A 99 6.02 -19.45 -2.00
C THR A 99 5.93 -18.66 -0.70
N LEU A 100 4.72 -18.26 -0.29
CA LEU A 100 4.51 -17.54 0.96
C LEU A 100 4.91 -18.39 2.17
N LEU A 101 4.54 -19.66 2.21
CA LEU A 101 4.95 -20.56 3.29
C LEU A 101 6.47 -20.78 3.32
N LYS A 102 7.14 -20.92 2.16
CA LYS A 102 8.61 -21.00 2.07
C LYS A 102 9.31 -19.73 2.53
N THR A 103 8.67 -18.58 2.39
CA THR A 103 9.20 -17.28 2.88
C THR A 103 9.19 -17.20 4.41
N GLY A 104 8.45 -18.10 5.08
CA GLY A 104 8.40 -18.18 6.55
C GLY A 104 7.08 -17.76 7.18
N PHE A 105 6.06 -17.47 6.38
CA PHE A 105 4.71 -17.22 6.93
C PHE A 105 4.11 -18.51 7.51
N ALA A 106 3.41 -18.36 8.64
CA ALA A 106 2.82 -19.49 9.36
C ALA A 106 1.54 -20.03 8.71
N GLY A 107 0.88 -19.24 7.88
CA GLY A 107 -0.31 -19.63 7.16
C GLY A 107 -0.79 -18.53 6.22
N VAL A 108 -1.63 -18.92 5.26
CA VAL A 108 -2.21 -18.05 4.24
C VAL A 108 -3.72 -18.28 4.20
N SER A 109 -4.50 -17.21 4.27
CA SER A 109 -5.95 -17.21 4.06
C SER A 109 -6.31 -16.27 2.92
N GLU A 110 -7.44 -16.49 2.29
CA GLU A 110 -7.99 -15.54 1.33
C GLU A 110 -8.90 -14.54 2.04
N THR A 111 -8.69 -13.24 1.77
CA THR A 111 -9.53 -12.16 2.32
C THR A 111 -11.00 -12.31 1.91
N ALA A 112 -11.26 -12.91 0.73
CA ALA A 112 -12.60 -13.16 0.22
C ALA A 112 -13.42 -14.12 1.10
N LEU A 113 -12.80 -15.00 1.90
CA LEU A 113 -13.51 -15.91 2.82
C LEU A 113 -14.29 -15.12 3.88
N GLY A 114 -13.72 -14.05 4.41
CA GLY A 114 -14.42 -13.19 5.37
C GLY A 114 -15.65 -12.47 4.80
N ALA A 115 -15.68 -12.26 3.49
CA ALA A 115 -16.82 -11.63 2.82
C ALA A 115 -18.01 -12.59 2.62
N GLN A 116 -17.82 -13.90 2.80
CA GLN A 116 -18.90 -14.91 2.71
C GLN A 116 -19.66 -15.08 4.02
N GLU A 117 -19.12 -14.55 5.12
CA GLU A 117 -19.70 -14.68 6.46
C GLU A 117 -20.55 -13.45 6.87
N VAL A 118 -20.70 -12.46 5.97
CA VAL A 118 -21.50 -11.24 6.18
C VAL A 118 -22.84 -11.29 5.38
#